data_3dbf483db6f25e3293bfdb2a193018b7
#
_entry.id   3dbf483db6f25e3293bfdb2a193018b7
#
_cell.length_a   1.000
_cell.length_b   1.000
_cell.length_c   1.000
_cell.angle_alpha   90.00
_cell.angle_beta   90.00
_cell.angle_gamma   90.00
#
_symmetry.space_group_name_H-M   'P 1'
#
loop_
_entity.id
_entity.type
_entity.pdbx_description
1 polymer ?
#
loop_
_entity_poly.entity_id
_entity_poly.type
_entity_poly.pdbx_seq_one_letter_code
_entity_poly.pdbx_strand_id
1 'polypeptide(L)'
;MTAINETLKKSNLKYLEVGSKVNLERSIKLGSRLDGHMVQGHVDQTAKCCKIHEDNGSYIFTFEYKQSDNITVEKGSVCVNGVSLTVLNSEDNSFSVAIIPYTYKHTNFHSIKLATEVNIEFDILGKYISKMFIKNL
;
A
#
# COMPACT_ATOMS: atom_id res chain seq x y z
N MET A 1 10.96 17.22 -7.54
CA MET A 1 9.55 16.74 -7.53
C MET A 1 8.70 17.84 -6.91
N THR A 2 7.58 18.17 -7.52
CA THR A 2 6.65 19.17 -6.97
C THR A 2 5.39 18.44 -6.52
N ALA A 3 4.99 18.57 -5.27
CA ALA A 3 3.76 18.02 -4.73
C ALA A 3 2.73 19.13 -4.49
N ILE A 4 1.50 18.91 -4.94
CA ILE A 4 0.39 19.82 -4.69
C ILE A 4 -0.23 19.54 -3.31
N ASN A 5 -1.04 20.47 -2.80
CA ASN A 5 -1.67 20.34 -1.48
C ASN A 5 -2.49 19.07 -1.29
N GLU A 6 -3.19 18.61 -2.32
CA GLU A 6 -3.96 17.36 -2.28
C GLU A 6 -3.05 16.14 -2.07
N THR A 7 -1.92 16.09 -2.76
CA THR A 7 -0.92 15.04 -2.58
C THR A 7 -0.37 15.00 -1.15
N LEU A 8 -0.07 16.17 -0.58
CA LEU A 8 0.44 16.27 0.79
C LEU A 8 -0.62 15.88 1.84
N LYS A 9 -1.90 16.13 1.57
CA LYS A 9 -3.00 15.74 2.47
C LYS A 9 -3.24 14.23 2.48
N LYS A 10 -3.17 13.57 1.32
CA LYS A 10 -3.51 12.15 1.15
C LYS A 10 -2.34 11.20 1.37
N SER A 11 -1.11 11.69 1.35
CA SER A 11 0.08 10.84 1.41
C SER A 11 0.98 11.16 2.62
N ASN A 12 1.89 10.24 2.89
CA ASN A 12 2.93 10.45 3.90
C ASN A 12 4.08 11.35 3.43
N LEU A 13 4.02 11.90 2.21
CA LEU A 13 5.06 12.77 1.65
C LEU A 13 5.28 14.04 2.47
N LYS A 14 4.28 14.50 3.21
CA LYS A 14 4.38 15.62 4.15
C LYS A 14 5.41 15.42 5.29
N TYR A 15 5.78 14.16 5.57
CA TYR A 15 6.75 13.80 6.61
C TYR A 15 8.14 13.52 6.07
N LEU A 16 8.36 13.67 4.75
CA LEU A 16 9.68 13.42 4.17
C LEU A 16 10.66 14.52 4.55
N GLU A 17 11.82 14.10 5.01
CA GLU A 17 12.96 14.95 5.35
C GLU A 17 14.15 14.60 4.45
N VAL A 18 15.17 15.44 4.44
CA VAL A 18 16.43 15.16 3.74
C VAL A 18 17.05 13.87 4.31
N GLY A 19 17.29 12.91 3.44
CA GLY A 19 17.78 11.57 3.82
C GLY A 19 16.69 10.51 3.97
N SER A 20 15.40 10.87 3.94
CA SER A 20 14.31 9.88 3.90
C SER A 20 14.41 9.00 2.66
N LYS A 21 14.23 7.70 2.84
CA LYS A 21 14.24 6.73 1.75
C LYS A 21 12.83 6.52 1.22
N VAL A 22 12.69 6.55 -0.11
CA VAL A 22 11.44 6.30 -0.81
C VAL A 22 11.64 5.16 -1.82
N ASN A 23 10.58 4.38 -2.05
CA ASN A 23 10.56 3.43 -3.14
C ASN A 23 10.34 4.18 -4.46
N LEU A 24 11.07 3.78 -5.52
CA LEU A 24 10.89 4.32 -6.86
C LEU A 24 10.52 3.17 -7.80
N GLU A 25 9.42 3.34 -8.52
CA GLU A 25 8.95 2.41 -9.53
C GLU A 25 8.82 3.14 -10.87
N ARG A 26 9.27 2.50 -11.94
CA ARG A 26 9.12 3.04 -13.31
C ARG A 26 7.77 2.64 -13.87
N SER A 27 7.21 3.49 -14.73
CA SER A 27 6.00 3.16 -15.47
C SER A 27 6.18 1.88 -16.30
N ILE A 28 5.16 1.02 -16.27
CA ILE A 28 5.14 -0.18 -17.09
C ILE A 28 5.07 0.21 -18.58
N LYS A 29 5.79 -0.50 -19.42
CA LYS A 29 5.73 -0.33 -20.88
C LYS A 29 4.67 -1.27 -21.46
N LEU A 30 4.01 -0.85 -22.55
CA LEU A 30 3.13 -1.73 -23.33
C LEU A 30 3.91 -2.98 -23.77
N GLY A 31 3.33 -4.16 -23.55
CA GLY A 31 3.97 -5.44 -23.86
C GLY A 31 4.91 -5.98 -22.77
N SER A 32 5.15 -5.23 -21.70
CA SER A 32 5.89 -5.76 -20.53
C SER A 32 5.05 -6.74 -19.73
N ARG A 33 5.72 -7.62 -18.99
CA ARG A 33 5.06 -8.49 -18.00
C ARG A 33 4.58 -7.65 -16.81
N LEU A 34 3.44 -8.01 -16.27
CA LEU A 34 2.90 -7.44 -15.04
C LEU A 34 3.25 -8.40 -13.88
N ASP A 35 4.24 -8.01 -13.07
CA ASP A 35 4.74 -8.82 -11.94
C ASP A 35 4.02 -8.50 -10.61
N GLY A 36 2.81 -8.00 -10.67
CA GLY A 36 1.96 -7.65 -9.54
C GLY A 36 0.57 -7.31 -10.04
N HIS A 37 -0.14 -6.41 -9.35
CA HIS A 37 -1.40 -5.86 -9.83
C HIS A 37 -1.19 -4.51 -10.52
N MET A 38 -2.24 -3.98 -11.15
CA MET A 38 -2.19 -2.68 -11.80
C MET A 38 -2.16 -1.56 -10.75
N VAL A 39 -0.97 -0.99 -10.56
CA VAL A 39 -0.72 0.15 -9.67
C VAL A 39 -0.65 1.41 -10.51
N GLN A 40 -1.48 2.40 -10.18
CA GLN A 40 -1.55 3.68 -10.91
C GLN A 40 -0.65 4.77 -10.32
N GLY A 41 -0.18 4.59 -9.07
CA GLY A 41 0.51 5.62 -8.32
C GLY A 41 -0.47 6.68 -7.77
N HIS A 42 -1.73 6.29 -7.53
CA HIS A 42 -2.77 7.16 -7.00
C HIS A 42 -3.05 6.80 -5.53
N VAL A 43 -2.32 7.43 -4.62
CA VAL A 43 -2.49 7.22 -3.18
C VAL A 43 -3.91 7.62 -2.76
N ASP A 44 -4.63 6.67 -2.16
CA ASP A 44 -5.99 6.90 -1.65
C ASP A 44 -5.96 7.54 -0.27
N GLN A 45 -5.12 7.00 0.62
CA GLN A 45 -4.95 7.47 1.99
C GLN A 45 -3.66 6.93 2.60
N THR A 46 -3.39 7.28 3.85
CA THR A 46 -2.33 6.68 4.66
C THR A 46 -2.89 5.62 5.60
N ALA A 47 -2.01 4.72 6.03
CA ALA A 47 -2.25 3.76 7.10
C ALA A 47 -1.10 3.78 8.09
N LYS A 48 -1.35 3.31 9.32
CA LYS A 48 -0.33 3.15 10.36
C LYS A 48 0.04 1.69 10.53
N CYS A 49 1.33 1.42 10.60
CA CYS A 49 1.82 0.11 10.99
C CYS A 49 1.50 -0.14 12.48
N CYS A 50 0.62 -1.09 12.77
CA CYS A 50 0.21 -1.42 14.14
C CYS A 50 0.84 -2.72 14.66
N LYS A 51 1.34 -3.60 13.79
CA LYS A 51 2.00 -4.84 14.19
C LYS A 51 3.06 -5.23 13.19
N ILE A 52 4.16 -5.77 13.71
CA ILE A 52 5.24 -6.38 12.92
C ILE A 52 5.57 -7.72 13.57
N HIS A 53 5.55 -8.78 12.80
CA HIS A 53 5.92 -10.12 13.23
C HIS A 53 6.97 -10.69 12.28
N GLU A 54 8.09 -11.13 12.81
CA GLU A 54 9.12 -11.82 12.04
C GLU A 54 8.89 -13.33 12.07
N ASP A 55 8.98 -13.96 10.91
CA ASP A 55 8.85 -15.40 10.74
C ASP A 55 9.92 -15.91 9.78
N ASN A 56 10.98 -16.49 10.30
CA ASN A 56 12.07 -17.12 9.53
C ASN A 56 12.66 -16.23 8.42
N GLY A 57 12.90 -14.95 8.72
CA GLY A 57 13.45 -13.97 7.79
C GLY A 57 12.43 -13.31 6.86
N SER A 58 11.18 -13.73 6.90
CA SER A 58 10.04 -13.02 6.34
C SER A 58 9.36 -12.19 7.42
N TYR A 59 8.60 -11.18 7.03
CA TYR A 59 7.93 -10.28 7.96
C TYR A 59 6.47 -10.16 7.60
N ILE A 60 5.60 -10.18 8.62
CA ILE A 60 4.19 -9.84 8.48
C ILE A 60 3.99 -8.46 9.10
N PHE A 61 3.55 -7.51 8.28
CA PHE A 61 3.17 -6.17 8.70
C PHE A 61 1.66 -6.06 8.71
N THR A 62 1.10 -5.50 9.78
CA THR A 62 -0.33 -5.17 9.86
C THR A 62 -0.48 -3.66 9.84
N PHE A 63 -1.38 -3.17 9.02
CA PHE A 63 -1.67 -1.76 8.85
C PHE A 63 -3.12 -1.46 9.19
N GLU A 64 -3.34 -0.43 9.99
CA GLU A 64 -4.64 0.16 10.26
C GLU A 64 -4.83 1.45 9.47
N TYR A 65 -6.03 1.64 8.92
CA TYR A 65 -6.39 2.82 8.14
C TYR A 65 -7.80 3.31 8.48
N LYS A 66 -8.10 4.55 8.10
CA LYS A 66 -9.45 5.10 8.29
C LYS A 66 -10.41 4.38 7.33
N GLN A 67 -11.46 3.77 7.87
CA GLN A 67 -12.50 3.12 7.08
C GLN A 67 -13.05 4.05 5.99
N SER A 68 -13.25 3.53 4.81
CA SER A 68 -13.76 4.23 3.62
C SER A 68 -14.55 3.24 2.76
N ASP A 69 -15.05 3.69 1.61
CA ASP A 69 -15.71 2.82 0.63
C ASP A 69 -14.74 1.90 -0.13
N ASN A 70 -13.43 2.10 0.07
CA ASN A 70 -12.42 1.20 -0.47
C ASN A 70 -12.28 -0.03 0.41
N ILE A 71 -12.16 -1.18 -0.22
CA ILE A 71 -12.06 -2.49 0.44
C ILE A 71 -10.75 -3.19 0.08
N THR A 72 -10.26 -3.99 1.00
CA THR A 72 -9.31 -5.07 0.70
C THR A 72 -10.05 -6.40 0.65
N VAL A 73 -9.46 -7.38 0.01
CA VAL A 73 -10.01 -8.74 -0.11
C VAL A 73 -8.91 -9.72 0.30
N GLU A 74 -9.27 -10.73 1.09
CA GLU A 74 -8.34 -11.80 1.47
C GLU A 74 -7.73 -12.45 0.23
N LYS A 75 -6.40 -12.55 0.16
CA LYS A 75 -5.63 -12.99 -1.01
C LYS A 75 -5.71 -12.06 -2.23
N GLY A 76 -6.36 -10.91 -2.10
CA GLY A 76 -6.32 -9.84 -3.10
C GLY A 76 -5.02 -9.05 -3.06
N SER A 77 -4.99 -7.93 -3.76
CA SER A 77 -3.82 -7.07 -3.88
C SER A 77 -4.03 -5.71 -3.22
N VAL A 78 -2.95 -5.14 -2.72
CA VAL A 78 -2.87 -3.77 -2.23
C VAL A 78 -1.48 -3.21 -2.53
N CYS A 79 -1.40 -1.92 -2.80
CA CYS A 79 -0.11 -1.25 -2.94
C CYS A 79 0.21 -0.46 -1.67
N VAL A 80 1.36 -0.76 -1.06
CA VAL A 80 1.86 -0.07 0.13
C VAL A 80 3.21 0.58 -0.19
N ASN A 81 3.29 1.90 -0.06
CA ASN A 81 4.49 2.68 -0.42
C ASN A 81 5.01 2.36 -1.84
N GLY A 82 4.11 2.13 -2.81
CA GLY A 82 4.45 1.81 -4.18
C GLY A 82 4.78 0.33 -4.44
N VAL A 83 4.72 -0.53 -3.44
CA VAL A 83 4.99 -1.97 -3.58
C VAL A 83 3.68 -2.74 -3.69
N SER A 84 3.51 -3.54 -4.75
CA SER A 84 2.38 -4.45 -4.95
C SER A 84 2.51 -5.66 -4.01
N LEU A 85 1.51 -5.91 -3.17
CA LEU A 85 1.55 -6.93 -2.12
C LEU A 85 0.24 -7.71 -2.05
N THR A 86 0.33 -8.94 -1.56
CA THR A 86 -0.85 -9.78 -1.30
C THR A 86 -1.42 -9.50 0.08
N VAL A 87 -2.72 -9.30 0.14
CA VAL A 87 -3.47 -9.05 1.38
C VAL A 87 -3.67 -10.34 2.15
N LEU A 88 -3.45 -10.25 3.45
CA LEU A 88 -3.74 -11.27 4.47
C LEU A 88 -4.59 -10.61 5.58
N ASN A 89 -5.42 -11.40 6.24
CA ASN A 89 -6.23 -10.93 7.37
C ASN A 89 -6.97 -9.62 7.04
N SER A 90 -7.75 -9.66 5.95
CA SER A 90 -8.52 -8.50 5.48
C SER A 90 -9.68 -8.21 6.43
N GLU A 91 -9.72 -7.01 6.99
CA GLU A 91 -10.76 -6.49 7.87
C GLU A 91 -11.28 -5.15 7.34
N ASP A 92 -12.31 -4.59 7.95
CA ASP A 92 -12.94 -3.33 7.49
C ASP A 92 -11.98 -2.13 7.48
N ASN A 93 -11.04 -2.08 8.42
CA ASN A 93 -10.12 -0.97 8.61
C ASN A 93 -8.67 -1.40 8.80
N SER A 94 -8.36 -2.66 8.55
CA SER A 94 -6.99 -3.17 8.65
C SER A 94 -6.74 -4.33 7.68
N PHE A 95 -5.49 -4.55 7.38
CA PHE A 95 -5.00 -5.72 6.66
C PHE A 95 -3.56 -6.01 7.05
N SER A 96 -3.13 -7.23 6.75
CA SER A 96 -1.72 -7.63 6.86
C SER A 96 -1.13 -7.92 5.48
N VAL A 97 0.19 -7.85 5.38
CA VAL A 97 0.96 -8.26 4.21
C VAL A 97 2.18 -9.05 4.64
N ALA A 98 2.53 -10.09 3.88
CA ALA A 98 3.76 -10.83 4.08
C ALA A 98 4.86 -10.27 3.17
N ILE A 99 5.99 -9.92 3.76
CA ILE A 99 7.15 -9.35 3.08
C ILE A 99 8.26 -10.38 3.06
N ILE A 100 8.62 -10.85 1.86
CA ILE A 100 9.72 -11.78 1.66
C ILE A 100 11.07 -11.08 1.87
N PRO A 101 12.16 -11.80 2.18
CA PRO A 101 13.47 -11.19 2.45
C PRO A 101 13.97 -10.27 1.35
N TYR A 102 13.73 -10.62 0.08
CA TYR A 102 14.10 -9.78 -1.05
C TYR A 102 13.41 -8.40 -1.02
N THR A 103 12.09 -8.37 -0.86
CA THR A 103 11.31 -7.13 -0.78
C THR A 103 11.70 -6.30 0.44
N TYR A 104 11.89 -6.95 1.60
CA TYR A 104 12.36 -6.28 2.81
C TYR A 104 13.69 -5.56 2.60
N LYS A 105 14.66 -6.22 1.95
CA LYS A 105 15.99 -5.67 1.70
C LYS A 105 16.01 -4.55 0.66
N HIS A 106 15.17 -4.64 -0.38
CA HIS A 106 15.23 -3.76 -1.56
C HIS A 106 14.19 -2.63 -1.59
N THR A 107 13.37 -2.52 -0.54
CA THR A 107 12.38 -1.46 -0.39
C THR A 107 12.53 -0.76 0.96
N ASN A 108 11.75 0.28 1.20
CA ASN A 108 11.77 0.98 2.49
C ASN A 108 11.04 0.22 3.61
N PHE A 109 10.57 -1.02 3.38
CA PHE A 109 9.96 -1.86 4.42
C PHE A 109 10.90 -2.14 5.60
N HIS A 110 12.21 -2.25 5.36
CA HIS A 110 13.21 -2.43 6.43
C HIS A 110 13.27 -1.25 7.42
N SER A 111 12.76 -0.09 7.07
CA SER A 111 12.72 1.10 7.94
C SER A 111 11.37 1.33 8.61
N ILE A 112 10.33 0.56 8.25
CA ILE A 112 9.01 0.67 8.85
C ILE A 112 9.04 0.15 10.30
N LYS A 113 8.50 0.95 11.21
CA LYS A 113 8.36 0.64 12.64
C LYS A 113 6.90 0.76 13.04
N LEU A 114 6.57 0.36 14.26
CA LEU A 114 5.25 0.64 14.84
C LEU A 114 4.94 2.15 14.77
N ALA A 115 3.70 2.47 14.45
CA ALA A 115 3.18 3.81 14.21
C ALA A 115 3.72 4.53 12.96
N THR A 116 4.61 3.92 12.16
CA THR A 116 5.02 4.49 10.87
C THR A 116 3.80 4.64 9.95
N GLU A 117 3.62 5.82 9.37
CA GLU A 117 2.60 6.05 8.34
C GLU A 117 3.13 5.64 6.96
N VAL A 118 2.33 4.85 6.25
CA VAL A 118 2.60 4.39 4.89
C VAL A 118 1.49 4.87 3.94
N ASN A 119 1.81 5.02 2.67
CA ASN A 119 0.81 5.28 1.63
C ASN A 119 0.11 3.98 1.24
N ILE A 120 -1.21 4.05 1.05
CA ILE A 120 -2.00 2.95 0.49
C ILE A 120 -2.65 3.39 -0.82
N GLU A 121 -2.58 2.50 -1.82
CA GLU A 121 -3.42 2.51 -3.00
C GLU A 121 -4.17 1.18 -3.05
N PHE A 122 -5.49 1.23 -2.98
CA PHE A 122 -6.33 0.04 -3.11
C PHE A 122 -6.40 -0.42 -4.57
N ASP A 123 -6.62 -1.71 -4.78
CA ASP A 123 -6.74 -2.26 -6.12
C ASP A 123 -7.87 -1.57 -6.90
N ILE A 124 -7.55 -1.07 -8.09
CA ILE A 124 -8.50 -0.37 -8.95
C ILE A 124 -9.72 -1.22 -9.30
N LEU A 125 -9.57 -2.54 -9.42
CA LEU A 125 -10.69 -3.45 -9.67
C LEU A 125 -11.69 -3.42 -8.52
N GLY A 126 -11.22 -3.45 -7.28
CA GLY A 126 -12.06 -3.33 -6.09
C GLY A 126 -12.87 -2.05 -6.08
N LYS A 127 -12.26 -0.92 -6.45
CA LYS A 127 -12.94 0.39 -6.52
C LYS A 127 -14.07 0.42 -7.54
N TYR A 128 -13.86 -0.14 -8.74
CA TYR A 128 -14.90 -0.19 -9.75
C TYR A 128 -16.05 -1.13 -9.35
N ILE A 129 -15.73 -2.30 -8.82
CA ILE A 129 -16.73 -3.27 -8.37
C ILE A 129 -17.57 -2.69 -7.23
N SER A 130 -16.95 -2.13 -6.18
CA SER A 130 -17.65 -1.48 -5.07
C SER A 130 -18.60 -0.40 -5.56
N LYS A 131 -18.15 0.45 -6.49
CA LYS A 131 -19.00 1.51 -7.04
C LYS A 131 -20.20 1.00 -7.84
N MET A 132 -20.05 -0.14 -8.50
CA MET A 132 -21.17 -0.77 -9.23
C MET A 132 -22.24 -1.30 -8.28
N PHE A 133 -21.86 -1.89 -7.15
CA PHE A 133 -22.80 -2.38 -6.15
C PHE A 133 -23.53 -1.24 -5.43
N ILE A 134 -22.85 -0.18 -5.05
CA ILE A 134 -23.45 0.99 -4.37
C ILE A 134 -24.51 1.68 -5.26
N LYS A 135 -24.33 1.69 -6.58
CA LYS A 135 -25.30 2.29 -7.50
C LYS A 135 -26.57 1.45 -7.70
N ASN A 136 -26.57 0.19 -7.33
CA ASN A 136 -27.70 -0.73 -7.48
C ASN A 136 -28.49 -0.93 -6.18
N LEU A 137 -28.14 -0.21 -5.12
CA LEU A 137 -28.88 -0.06 -3.86
C LEU A 137 -29.59 1.28 -3.78
#